data_b9783b0e7572fdb0786c544f8093d030
#
_entry.id   b9783b0e7572fdb0786c544f8093d030
#
_cell.length_a   1.000
_cell.length_b   1.000
_cell.length_c   1.000
_cell.angle_alpha   90.00
_cell.angle_beta   90.00
_cell.angle_gamma   90.00
#
_symmetry.space_group_name_H-M   'P 1'
#
loop_
_entity.id
_entity.type
_entity.pdbx_description
1 polymer ?
#
loop_
_entity_poly.entity_id
_entity_poly.type
_entity_poly.pdbx_seq_one_letter_code
_entity_poly.pdbx_strand_id
1 'polypeptide(L)'
;MRYVSTRSTAEQVDFESVVLSGVAADGGLYVPAELPRFSPQEIANWSTLDYPELAFRVLSPFVGDCLPEADFKALLSRAYSGFGHRAVAPLRQIDRNEWVLELFHGPTGSAKDFAARLQAQLVGYFLQRRQRHGVLVGASNGDTALAAIDAFKDCPQTQVLVFYPQHGVPEQQGQQLQAAHNPGLWRFAVQGSFDDCQTLVARLLRQWPLAEREVIGFNSSNWVGVMAQLVLYFHAVLQLGGGQRPIGFSVPAASFAEVYAGYIVQKMGLPITQMIVATNRNDALHQLFLKNRYCRVEASQSLSPAMDLSLFANLERFVWELYGQDPHAVAGLMQRFEGSGEMTLGNEFWLQARMIIDSYSVSDEETGKEISSLYRDTGYIIDPHAAIGVLAARLYRRSLVAPMVTLGEIAPAKSARLLGSLGIPGLAPQPLAAPSTAQWQALAADDFAAVLHCLKAL
;
A
#
# COMPACT_ATOMS: atom_id res chain seq x y z
N MET A 1 15.27 -17.32 -2.96
CA MET A 1 14.28 -17.07 -1.89
C MET A 1 13.07 -17.97 -2.11
N ARG A 2 12.49 -18.51 -1.02
CA ARG A 2 11.24 -19.27 -1.03
C ARG A 2 10.18 -18.51 -0.25
N TYR A 3 8.92 -18.71 -0.62
CA TYR A 3 7.75 -18.07 -0.03
C TYR A 3 6.75 -19.12 0.43
N VAL A 4 6.07 -18.82 1.51
CA VAL A 4 5.03 -19.67 2.11
C VAL A 4 3.72 -18.89 2.24
N SER A 5 2.59 -19.61 2.36
CA SER A 5 1.31 -19.02 2.69
C SER A 5 1.21 -18.74 4.19
N THR A 6 0.52 -17.68 4.58
CA THR A 6 0.16 -17.41 5.99
C THR A 6 -0.81 -18.44 6.58
N ARG A 7 -1.47 -19.27 5.75
CA ARG A 7 -2.53 -20.20 6.17
C ARG A 7 -2.21 -21.68 5.95
N SER A 8 -1.08 -22.00 5.26
CA SER A 8 -0.71 -23.40 4.98
C SER A 8 0.81 -23.58 4.91
N THR A 9 1.27 -24.77 5.29
CA THR A 9 2.65 -25.22 5.11
C THR A 9 2.86 -26.05 3.84
N ALA A 10 1.79 -26.29 3.04
CA ALA A 10 1.76 -27.32 2.03
C ALA A 10 2.71 -27.06 0.85
N GLU A 11 2.99 -25.82 0.50
CA GLU A 11 3.80 -25.50 -0.68
C GLU A 11 4.69 -24.29 -0.46
N GLN A 12 5.94 -24.42 -0.87
CA GLN A 12 6.86 -23.29 -0.99
C GLN A 12 6.98 -22.92 -2.47
N VAL A 13 6.70 -21.65 -2.77
CA VAL A 13 6.77 -21.12 -4.14
C VAL A 13 7.97 -20.19 -4.31
N ASP A 14 8.35 -19.94 -5.55
CA ASP A 14 9.39 -19.00 -5.91
C ASP A 14 8.84 -17.55 -6.04
N PHE A 15 9.75 -16.61 -6.22
CA PHE A 15 9.39 -15.18 -6.35
C PHE A 15 8.51 -14.89 -7.57
N GLU A 16 8.78 -15.53 -8.72
CA GLU A 16 7.96 -15.34 -9.92
C GLU A 16 6.51 -15.75 -9.68
N SER A 17 6.30 -16.90 -9.05
CA SER A 17 4.96 -17.40 -8.70
C SER A 17 4.24 -16.44 -7.77
N VAL A 18 4.93 -15.86 -6.77
CA VAL A 18 4.35 -14.87 -5.86
C VAL A 18 3.92 -13.59 -6.59
N VAL A 19 4.75 -13.09 -7.50
CA VAL A 19 4.43 -11.88 -8.28
C VAL A 19 3.20 -12.10 -9.16
N LEU A 20 3.12 -13.26 -9.83
CA LEU A 20 2.07 -13.56 -10.79
C LEU A 20 0.75 -14.04 -10.13
N SER A 21 0.82 -14.75 -8.99
CA SER A 21 -0.40 -15.19 -8.29
C SER A 21 -1.02 -14.09 -7.42
N GLY A 22 -0.18 -13.30 -6.75
CA GLY A 22 -0.60 -12.25 -5.81
C GLY A 22 -1.05 -12.77 -4.44
N VAL A 23 -1.89 -13.82 -4.39
CA VAL A 23 -2.40 -14.48 -3.18
C VAL A 23 -2.22 -15.99 -3.31
N ALA A 24 -2.15 -16.68 -2.18
CA ALA A 24 -2.03 -18.13 -2.15
C ALA A 24 -3.36 -18.83 -2.50
N ALA A 25 -3.28 -20.06 -3.03
CA ALA A 25 -4.46 -20.83 -3.44
C ALA A 25 -5.42 -21.15 -2.27
N ASP A 26 -4.90 -21.20 -1.03
CA ASP A 26 -5.67 -21.40 0.20
C ASP A 26 -6.35 -20.12 0.72
N GLY A 27 -6.19 -19.00 0.02
CA GLY A 27 -6.70 -17.68 0.39
C GLY A 27 -5.82 -16.90 1.36
N GLY A 28 -4.69 -17.47 1.78
CA GLY A 28 -3.67 -16.80 2.57
C GLY A 28 -2.81 -15.84 1.74
N LEU A 29 -1.93 -15.13 2.43
CA LEU A 29 -1.00 -14.19 1.80
C LEU A 29 0.41 -14.80 1.75
N TYR A 30 1.14 -14.51 0.66
CA TYR A 30 2.54 -14.93 0.59
C TYR A 30 3.42 -14.05 1.48
N VAL A 31 4.35 -14.73 2.16
CA VAL A 31 5.43 -14.14 2.96
C VAL A 31 6.73 -14.86 2.64
N PRO A 32 7.91 -14.23 2.73
CA PRO A 32 9.17 -14.93 2.59
C PRO A 32 9.34 -15.94 3.73
N ALA A 33 9.84 -17.14 3.42
CA ALA A 33 10.10 -18.19 4.41
C ALA A 33 11.16 -17.75 5.44
N GLU A 34 12.09 -16.89 5.03
CA GLU A 34 13.12 -16.30 5.89
C GLU A 34 13.29 -14.82 5.53
N LEU A 35 13.50 -13.98 6.55
CA LEU A 35 13.79 -12.56 6.35
C LEU A 35 15.31 -12.35 6.25
N PRO A 36 15.78 -11.59 5.23
CA PRO A 36 17.16 -11.17 5.19
C PRO A 36 17.48 -10.25 6.38
N ARG A 37 18.71 -10.33 6.86
CA ARG A 37 19.21 -9.45 7.91
C ARG A 37 20.47 -8.75 7.44
N PHE A 38 20.54 -7.46 7.73
CA PHE A 38 21.68 -6.63 7.39
C PHE A 38 22.33 -6.11 8.66
N SER A 39 23.65 -6.12 8.69
CA SER A 39 24.41 -5.52 9.77
C SER A 39 24.34 -3.98 9.71
N PRO A 40 24.52 -3.27 10.83
CA PRO A 40 24.59 -1.81 10.83
C PRO A 40 25.65 -1.25 9.87
N GLN A 41 26.76 -1.97 9.69
CA GLN A 41 27.82 -1.55 8.77
C GLN A 41 27.41 -1.68 7.31
N GLU A 42 26.71 -2.77 6.93
CA GLU A 42 26.18 -2.93 5.57
C GLU A 42 25.17 -1.83 5.26
N ILE A 43 24.25 -1.56 6.18
CA ILE A 43 23.26 -0.48 6.03
C ILE A 43 23.96 0.88 5.87
N ALA A 44 24.93 1.20 6.71
CA ALA A 44 25.66 2.47 6.64
C ALA A 44 26.39 2.66 5.30
N ASN A 45 26.91 1.59 4.71
CA ASN A 45 27.58 1.62 3.40
C ASN A 45 26.63 1.99 2.24
N TRP A 46 25.32 1.95 2.45
CA TRP A 46 24.31 2.31 1.43
C TRP A 46 23.92 3.79 1.45
N SER A 47 24.49 4.59 2.37
CA SER A 47 24.10 6.01 2.56
C SER A 47 24.34 6.90 1.34
N THR A 48 25.20 6.50 0.40
CA THR A 48 25.51 7.24 -0.83
C THR A 48 24.80 6.73 -2.07
N LEU A 49 24.03 5.63 -1.95
CA LEU A 49 23.32 5.04 -3.08
C LEU A 49 22.13 5.91 -3.49
N ASP A 50 21.85 5.96 -4.79
CA ASP A 50 20.59 6.52 -5.26
C ASP A 50 19.43 5.55 -4.97
N TYR A 51 18.19 6.00 -5.21
CA TYR A 51 17.01 5.22 -4.84
C TYR A 51 16.91 3.86 -5.57
N PRO A 52 17.13 3.74 -6.91
CA PRO A 52 17.17 2.46 -7.61
C PRO A 52 18.26 1.50 -7.12
N GLU A 53 19.46 2.02 -6.83
CA GLU A 53 20.56 1.23 -6.31
C GLU A 53 20.27 0.73 -4.89
N LEU A 54 19.70 1.59 -4.02
CA LEU A 54 19.24 1.21 -2.70
C LEU A 54 18.15 0.14 -2.79
N ALA A 55 17.17 0.32 -3.68
CA ALA A 55 16.12 -0.66 -3.94
C ALA A 55 16.71 -2.01 -4.33
N PHE A 56 17.73 -2.01 -5.19
CA PHE A 56 18.43 -3.24 -5.56
C PHE A 56 19.05 -3.94 -4.32
N ARG A 57 19.76 -3.21 -3.46
CA ARG A 57 20.38 -3.78 -2.25
C ARG A 57 19.36 -4.38 -1.29
N VAL A 58 18.27 -3.65 -1.05
CA VAL A 58 17.22 -4.08 -0.11
C VAL A 58 16.42 -5.25 -0.66
N LEU A 59 16.11 -5.26 -1.95
CA LEU A 59 15.15 -6.19 -2.55
C LEU A 59 15.77 -7.43 -3.16
N SER A 60 17.07 -7.43 -3.51
CA SER A 60 17.73 -8.61 -4.14
C SER A 60 17.59 -9.90 -3.35
N PRO A 61 17.68 -9.91 -2.00
CA PRO A 61 17.50 -11.15 -1.24
C PRO A 61 16.10 -11.77 -1.41
N PHE A 62 15.06 -10.93 -1.62
CA PHE A 62 13.68 -11.40 -1.82
C PHE A 62 13.47 -11.98 -3.22
N VAL A 63 14.19 -11.48 -4.21
CA VAL A 63 14.14 -11.97 -5.59
C VAL A 63 14.94 -13.26 -5.74
N GLY A 64 16.08 -13.37 -5.06
CA GLY A 64 16.99 -14.51 -5.17
C GLY A 64 17.47 -14.70 -6.62
N ASP A 65 17.52 -15.96 -7.05
CA ASP A 65 18.03 -16.34 -8.39
C ASP A 65 16.92 -16.30 -9.48
N CYS A 66 15.73 -15.77 -9.18
CA CYS A 66 14.63 -15.70 -10.16
C CYS A 66 14.90 -14.73 -11.32
N LEU A 67 15.75 -13.74 -11.08
CA LEU A 67 16.14 -12.71 -12.05
C LEU A 67 17.66 -12.55 -12.07
N PRO A 68 18.29 -12.42 -13.25
CA PRO A 68 19.67 -11.96 -13.36
C PRO A 68 19.82 -10.58 -12.73
N GLU A 69 20.95 -10.34 -12.08
CA GLU A 69 21.23 -9.06 -11.39
C GLU A 69 21.11 -7.86 -12.33
N ALA A 70 21.64 -7.95 -13.55
CA ALA A 70 21.59 -6.87 -14.54
C ALA A 70 20.14 -6.53 -14.95
N ASP A 71 19.30 -7.57 -15.13
CA ASP A 71 17.90 -7.38 -15.49
C ASP A 71 17.13 -6.72 -14.35
N PHE A 72 17.34 -7.18 -13.10
CA PHE A 72 16.66 -6.62 -11.95
C PHE A 72 17.04 -5.15 -11.72
N LYS A 73 18.32 -4.78 -11.84
CA LYS A 73 18.76 -3.37 -11.80
C LYS A 73 18.08 -2.52 -12.88
N ALA A 74 17.98 -3.04 -14.10
CA ALA A 74 17.31 -2.36 -15.20
C ALA A 74 15.80 -2.17 -14.93
N LEU A 75 15.11 -3.17 -14.35
CA LEU A 75 13.71 -3.08 -13.96
C LEU A 75 13.50 -2.00 -12.88
N LEU A 76 14.34 -1.95 -11.85
CA LEU A 76 14.28 -0.95 -10.78
C LEU A 76 14.54 0.46 -11.30
N SER A 77 15.53 0.63 -12.17
CA SER A 77 15.81 1.92 -12.81
C SER A 77 14.60 2.42 -13.61
N ARG A 78 13.95 1.56 -14.41
CA ARG A 78 12.72 1.90 -15.14
C ARG A 78 11.55 2.19 -14.21
N ALA A 79 11.39 1.42 -13.14
CA ALA A 79 10.29 1.61 -12.19
C ALA A 79 10.30 3.01 -11.58
N TYR A 80 11.48 3.53 -11.23
CA TYR A 80 11.61 4.79 -10.50
C TYR A 80 12.06 5.99 -11.34
N SER A 81 12.34 5.82 -12.64
CA SER A 81 12.78 6.91 -13.54
C SER A 81 11.70 7.97 -13.80
N GLY A 82 10.42 7.63 -13.64
CA GLY A 82 9.29 8.54 -13.92
C GLY A 82 8.87 9.43 -12.74
N PHE A 83 9.61 9.42 -11.63
CA PHE A 83 9.31 10.27 -10.48
C PHE A 83 9.76 11.70 -10.70
N GLY A 84 8.93 12.67 -10.31
CA GLY A 84 9.16 14.10 -10.52
C GLY A 84 10.23 14.73 -9.62
N HIS A 85 10.76 13.99 -8.64
CA HIS A 85 11.81 14.45 -7.74
C HIS A 85 13.03 13.55 -7.81
N ARG A 86 14.25 14.14 -7.86
CA ARG A 86 15.50 13.40 -8.01
C ARG A 86 15.75 12.38 -6.88
N ALA A 87 15.34 12.71 -5.65
CA ALA A 87 15.44 11.80 -4.50
C ALA A 87 14.33 10.73 -4.48
N VAL A 88 13.43 10.72 -5.47
CA VAL A 88 12.25 9.83 -5.57
C VAL A 88 11.28 10.00 -4.39
N ALA A 89 11.75 9.90 -3.16
CA ALA A 89 10.99 10.10 -1.91
C ALA A 89 11.73 11.10 -1.01
N PRO A 90 11.63 12.44 -1.25
CA PRO A 90 12.32 13.42 -0.46
C PRO A 90 11.76 13.53 0.97
N LEU A 91 12.64 13.87 1.91
CA LEU A 91 12.28 14.20 3.28
C LEU A 91 12.12 15.70 3.46
N ARG A 92 10.96 16.12 3.95
CA ARG A 92 10.67 17.51 4.28
C ARG A 92 10.63 17.70 5.78
N GLN A 93 11.52 18.53 6.30
CA GLN A 93 11.48 18.92 7.70
C GLN A 93 10.34 19.92 7.93
N ILE A 94 9.49 19.62 8.92
CA ILE A 94 8.33 20.44 9.27
C ILE A 94 8.43 21.07 10.68
N ASP A 95 9.28 20.48 11.54
CA ASP A 95 9.62 21.03 12.83
C ASP A 95 10.94 20.38 13.32
N ARG A 96 11.40 20.75 14.53
CA ARG A 96 12.58 20.17 15.15
C ARG A 96 12.37 18.67 15.36
N ASN A 97 13.18 17.85 14.66
CA ASN A 97 13.08 16.40 14.65
C ASN A 97 11.73 15.84 14.17
N GLU A 98 10.95 16.61 13.40
CA GLU A 98 9.73 16.17 12.74
C GLU A 98 9.87 16.28 11.22
N TRP A 99 9.59 15.20 10.52
CA TRP A 99 9.82 15.09 9.09
C TRP A 99 8.60 14.43 8.41
N VAL A 100 8.33 14.84 7.18
CA VAL A 100 7.42 14.14 6.27
C VAL A 100 8.26 13.50 5.17
N LEU A 101 8.09 12.20 4.97
CA LEU A 101 8.61 11.49 3.80
C LEU A 101 7.58 11.62 2.69
N GLU A 102 7.87 12.45 1.71
CA GLU A 102 6.94 12.75 0.62
C GLU A 102 6.95 11.63 -0.42
N LEU A 103 5.88 10.83 -0.47
CA LEU A 103 5.74 9.65 -1.32
C LEU A 103 4.89 9.90 -2.57
N PHE A 104 4.58 11.14 -2.86
CA PHE A 104 3.64 11.56 -3.90
C PHE A 104 4.31 12.20 -5.13
N HIS A 105 5.60 12.01 -5.31
CA HIS A 105 6.33 12.52 -6.48
C HIS A 105 6.27 11.59 -7.69
N GLY A 106 5.55 10.48 -7.60
CA GLY A 106 5.28 9.60 -8.72
C GLY A 106 4.24 10.17 -9.70
N PRO A 107 4.05 9.52 -10.86
CA PRO A 107 3.20 10.04 -11.95
C PRO A 107 1.76 10.34 -11.57
N THR A 108 1.18 9.56 -10.63
CA THR A 108 -0.21 9.77 -10.20
C THR A 108 -0.35 10.61 -8.93
N GLY A 109 0.75 11.05 -8.34
CA GLY A 109 0.75 11.85 -7.11
C GLY A 109 0.31 11.05 -5.89
N SER A 110 0.65 9.77 -5.82
CA SER A 110 0.33 8.88 -4.70
C SER A 110 1.46 7.90 -4.41
N ALA A 111 1.63 7.50 -3.16
CA ALA A 111 2.54 6.43 -2.73
C ALA A 111 2.27 5.09 -3.45
N LYS A 112 1.08 4.90 -4.01
CA LYS A 112 0.71 3.70 -4.75
C LYS A 112 1.55 3.52 -6.03
N ASP A 113 2.14 4.60 -6.55
CA ASP A 113 3.06 4.56 -7.69
C ASP A 113 4.29 3.68 -7.43
N PHE A 114 4.82 3.66 -6.19
CA PHE A 114 6.01 2.86 -5.86
C PHE A 114 5.77 1.37 -6.10
N ALA A 115 4.67 0.85 -5.60
CA ALA A 115 4.31 -0.57 -5.73
C ALA A 115 3.83 -0.89 -7.15
N ALA A 116 2.98 -0.06 -7.75
CA ALA A 116 2.41 -0.31 -9.07
C ALA A 116 3.47 -0.34 -10.16
N ARG A 117 4.42 0.61 -10.14
CA ARG A 117 5.50 0.66 -11.14
C ARG A 117 6.49 -0.49 -10.98
N LEU A 118 6.85 -0.87 -9.75
CA LEU A 118 7.66 -2.06 -9.52
C LEU A 118 6.94 -3.32 -10.00
N GLN A 119 5.65 -3.47 -9.68
CA GLN A 119 4.84 -4.61 -10.11
C GLN A 119 4.73 -4.68 -11.63
N ALA A 120 4.52 -3.55 -12.32
CA ALA A 120 4.43 -3.52 -13.77
C ALA A 120 5.72 -4.01 -14.44
N GLN A 121 6.89 -3.59 -13.94
CA GLN A 121 8.17 -4.06 -14.46
C GLN A 121 8.38 -5.56 -14.24
N LEU A 122 8.07 -6.07 -13.03
CA LEU A 122 8.24 -7.49 -12.71
C LEU A 122 7.25 -8.37 -13.48
N VAL A 123 5.97 -8.00 -13.50
CA VAL A 123 4.92 -8.74 -14.23
C VAL A 123 5.21 -8.75 -15.72
N GLY A 124 5.56 -7.60 -16.31
CA GLY A 124 5.90 -7.52 -17.73
C GLY A 124 7.09 -8.43 -18.09
N TYR A 125 8.14 -8.44 -17.26
CA TYR A 125 9.29 -9.32 -17.42
C TYR A 125 8.91 -10.81 -17.38
N PHE A 126 8.16 -11.23 -16.38
CA PHE A 126 7.80 -12.64 -16.22
C PHE A 126 6.80 -13.12 -17.29
N LEU A 127 5.81 -12.30 -17.66
CA LEU A 127 4.88 -12.65 -18.75
C LEU A 127 5.60 -12.77 -20.09
N GLN A 128 6.55 -11.87 -20.38
CA GLN A 128 7.37 -11.95 -21.59
C GLN A 128 8.22 -13.23 -21.59
N ARG A 129 8.85 -13.57 -20.46
CA ARG A 129 9.65 -14.81 -20.31
C ARG A 129 8.81 -16.07 -20.52
N ARG A 130 7.56 -16.07 -20.01
CA ARG A 130 6.60 -17.18 -20.18
C ARG A 130 5.91 -17.21 -21.55
N GLN A 131 6.04 -16.16 -22.34
CA GLN A 131 5.25 -15.95 -23.57
C GLN A 131 3.72 -16.03 -23.29
N ARG A 132 3.28 -15.42 -22.18
CA ARG A 132 1.89 -15.41 -21.72
C ARG A 132 1.35 -13.99 -21.67
N HIS A 133 0.01 -13.89 -21.67
CA HIS A 133 -0.70 -12.64 -21.39
C HIS A 133 -1.27 -12.67 -19.97
N GLY A 134 -1.38 -11.50 -19.36
CA GLY A 134 -1.91 -11.34 -18.02
C GLY A 134 -3.11 -10.39 -17.98
N VAL A 135 -3.95 -10.60 -16.99
CA VAL A 135 -5.05 -9.71 -16.65
C VAL A 135 -4.87 -9.26 -15.20
N LEU A 136 -4.62 -7.97 -15.03
CA LEU A 136 -4.55 -7.39 -13.71
C LEU A 136 -5.94 -7.06 -13.21
N VAL A 137 -6.25 -7.50 -12.00
CA VAL A 137 -7.58 -7.33 -11.40
C VAL A 137 -7.43 -6.71 -10.02
N GLY A 138 -8.25 -5.71 -9.73
CA GLY A 138 -8.26 -5.13 -8.39
C GLY A 138 -9.44 -4.21 -8.12
N ALA A 139 -9.69 -4.00 -6.82
CA ALA A 139 -10.65 -3.03 -6.32
C ALA A 139 -9.95 -1.76 -5.85
N SER A 140 -10.56 -0.58 -6.06
CA SER A 140 -9.94 0.68 -5.69
C SER A 140 -10.96 1.79 -5.43
N ASN A 141 -10.65 2.64 -4.44
CA ASN A 141 -11.34 3.91 -4.19
C ASN A 141 -10.73 5.08 -5.00
N GLY A 142 -9.81 4.81 -5.95
CA GLY A 142 -9.21 5.82 -6.83
C GLY A 142 -7.71 5.63 -7.01
N ASP A 143 -6.87 5.99 -6.05
CA ASP A 143 -5.41 6.10 -6.23
C ASP A 143 -4.71 4.79 -6.61
N THR A 144 -5.10 3.65 -6.03
CA THR A 144 -4.52 2.35 -6.39
C THR A 144 -4.82 1.98 -7.86
N ALA A 145 -6.05 2.25 -8.32
CA ALA A 145 -6.40 2.02 -9.72
C ALA A 145 -5.65 2.96 -10.67
N LEU A 146 -5.58 4.25 -10.34
CA LEU A 146 -4.85 5.22 -11.16
C LEU A 146 -3.38 4.85 -11.29
N ALA A 147 -2.75 4.45 -10.19
CA ALA A 147 -1.36 3.98 -10.22
C ALA A 147 -1.18 2.72 -11.06
N ALA A 148 -2.09 1.74 -10.96
CA ALA A 148 -2.06 0.53 -11.77
C ALA A 148 -2.27 0.85 -13.26
N ILE A 149 -3.25 1.68 -13.62
CA ILE A 149 -3.53 2.07 -15.00
C ILE A 149 -2.32 2.77 -15.63
N ASP A 150 -1.69 3.71 -14.90
CA ASP A 150 -0.50 4.42 -15.39
C ASP A 150 0.70 3.48 -15.52
N ALA A 151 0.96 2.65 -14.51
CA ALA A 151 2.12 1.76 -14.48
C ALA A 151 2.08 0.70 -15.59
N PHE A 152 0.90 0.17 -15.92
CA PHE A 152 0.73 -0.90 -16.90
C PHE A 152 0.39 -0.43 -18.33
N LYS A 153 0.29 0.88 -18.57
CA LYS A 153 -0.03 1.41 -19.91
C LYS A 153 0.98 1.00 -21.00
N ASP A 154 2.23 0.81 -20.60
CA ASP A 154 3.33 0.43 -21.48
C ASP A 154 3.65 -1.08 -21.44
N CYS A 155 2.75 -1.90 -20.87
CA CYS A 155 2.88 -3.35 -20.79
C CYS A 155 1.91 -4.04 -21.78
N PRO A 156 2.28 -4.28 -23.05
CA PRO A 156 1.37 -4.75 -24.09
C PRO A 156 0.81 -6.16 -23.83
N GLN A 157 1.44 -6.95 -22.97
CA GLN A 157 0.97 -8.29 -22.60
C GLN A 157 -0.12 -8.26 -21.52
N THR A 158 -0.51 -7.08 -21.01
CA THR A 158 -1.42 -6.96 -19.88
C THR A 158 -2.69 -6.20 -20.22
N GLN A 159 -3.78 -6.63 -19.60
CA GLN A 159 -5.04 -5.88 -19.51
C GLN A 159 -5.31 -5.54 -18.05
N VAL A 160 -6.01 -4.44 -17.78
CA VAL A 160 -6.28 -3.95 -16.43
C VAL A 160 -7.79 -3.89 -16.20
N LEU A 161 -8.29 -4.63 -15.22
CA LEU A 161 -9.68 -4.64 -14.79
C LEU A 161 -9.78 -3.94 -13.43
N VAL A 162 -10.47 -2.82 -13.39
CA VAL A 162 -10.68 -2.03 -12.19
C VAL A 162 -12.14 -2.12 -11.74
N PHE A 163 -12.33 -2.55 -10.49
CA PHE A 163 -13.63 -2.53 -9.81
C PHE A 163 -13.64 -1.37 -8.80
N TYR A 164 -14.65 -0.52 -8.85
CA TYR A 164 -14.77 0.61 -7.92
C TYR A 164 -16.24 0.86 -7.59
N PRO A 165 -16.54 1.35 -6.36
CA PRO A 165 -17.92 1.67 -6.01
C PRO A 165 -18.42 2.81 -6.88
N GLN A 166 -19.64 2.68 -7.40
CA GLN A 166 -20.28 3.70 -8.25
C GLN A 166 -20.43 5.02 -7.50
N HIS A 167 -20.63 4.95 -6.20
CA HIS A 167 -20.70 6.09 -5.29
C HIS A 167 -19.65 5.92 -4.18
N GLY A 168 -19.02 7.02 -3.74
CA GLY A 168 -18.03 6.97 -2.66
C GLY A 168 -16.56 7.08 -3.10
N VAL A 169 -16.28 7.08 -4.42
CA VAL A 169 -14.95 7.50 -4.91
C VAL A 169 -14.85 9.02 -4.78
N PRO A 170 -13.76 9.58 -4.22
CA PRO A 170 -13.57 11.01 -4.15
C PRO A 170 -13.68 11.65 -5.54
N GLU A 171 -14.30 12.83 -5.62
CA GLU A 171 -14.67 13.47 -6.89
C GLU A 171 -13.52 13.55 -7.89
N GLN A 172 -12.35 14.01 -7.44
CA GLN A 172 -11.19 14.18 -8.32
C GLN A 172 -10.66 12.83 -8.83
N GLN A 173 -10.54 11.82 -7.96
CA GLN A 173 -10.11 10.48 -8.34
C GLN A 173 -11.13 9.82 -9.27
N GLY A 174 -12.43 10.00 -9.02
CA GLY A 174 -13.50 9.51 -9.90
C GLY A 174 -13.42 10.12 -11.30
N GLN A 175 -13.18 11.42 -11.40
CA GLN A 175 -12.98 12.11 -12.67
C GLN A 175 -11.69 11.63 -13.38
N GLN A 176 -10.60 11.46 -12.63
CA GLN A 176 -9.35 10.90 -13.18
C GLN A 176 -9.54 9.48 -13.70
N LEU A 177 -10.25 8.62 -12.96
CA LEU A 177 -10.59 7.26 -13.42
C LEU A 177 -11.41 7.27 -14.70
N GLN A 178 -12.38 8.19 -14.83
CA GLN A 178 -13.19 8.35 -16.04
C GLN A 178 -12.35 8.84 -17.23
N ALA A 179 -11.39 9.71 -16.99
CA ALA A 179 -10.48 10.24 -18.00
C ALA A 179 -9.34 9.31 -18.39
N ALA A 180 -9.04 8.31 -17.53
CA ALA A 180 -7.93 7.39 -17.75
C ALA A 180 -8.12 6.59 -19.04
N HIS A 181 -7.07 6.52 -19.84
CA HIS A 181 -7.07 5.79 -21.11
C HIS A 181 -5.90 4.81 -21.17
N ASN A 182 -6.25 3.55 -21.45
CA ASN A 182 -5.32 2.49 -21.78
C ASN A 182 -6.09 1.51 -22.69
N PRO A 183 -5.55 1.06 -23.84
CA PRO A 183 -6.25 0.16 -24.76
C PRO A 183 -6.78 -1.13 -24.12
N GLY A 184 -6.09 -1.63 -23.08
CA GLY A 184 -6.51 -2.84 -22.33
C GLY A 184 -7.23 -2.55 -21.02
N LEU A 185 -7.77 -1.32 -20.81
CA LEU A 185 -8.44 -0.95 -19.55
C LEU A 185 -9.94 -1.25 -19.58
N TRP A 186 -10.41 -1.98 -18.57
CA TRP A 186 -11.81 -2.24 -18.28
C TRP A 186 -12.17 -1.66 -16.91
N ARG A 187 -13.28 -0.94 -16.84
CA ARG A 187 -13.75 -0.24 -15.64
C ARG A 187 -15.14 -0.71 -15.27
N PHE A 188 -15.26 -1.24 -14.06
CA PHE A 188 -16.51 -1.75 -13.52
C PHE A 188 -16.95 -0.88 -12.33
N ALA A 189 -18.00 -0.08 -12.54
CA ALA A 189 -18.65 0.69 -11.50
C ALA A 189 -19.67 -0.18 -10.78
N VAL A 190 -19.36 -0.61 -9.57
CA VAL A 190 -20.18 -1.52 -8.77
C VAL A 190 -21.23 -0.72 -8.00
N GLN A 191 -22.50 -1.09 -8.11
CA GLN A 191 -23.60 -0.54 -7.32
C GLN A 191 -23.58 -1.15 -5.91
N GLY A 192 -22.56 -0.80 -5.12
CA GLY A 192 -22.28 -1.33 -3.82
C GLY A 192 -21.16 -0.58 -3.14
N SER A 193 -20.67 -1.14 -2.03
CA SER A 193 -19.56 -0.64 -1.25
C SER A 193 -18.20 -1.01 -1.85
N PHE A 194 -17.13 -0.49 -1.28
CA PHE A 194 -15.76 -0.94 -1.62
C PHE A 194 -15.53 -2.41 -1.22
N ASP A 195 -16.13 -2.87 -0.13
CA ASP A 195 -16.04 -4.26 0.32
C ASP A 195 -16.72 -5.22 -0.68
N ASP A 196 -17.79 -4.78 -1.35
CA ASP A 196 -18.43 -5.53 -2.45
C ASP A 196 -17.47 -5.66 -3.65
N CYS A 197 -16.79 -4.59 -4.00
CA CYS A 197 -15.76 -4.62 -5.04
C CYS A 197 -14.63 -5.60 -4.69
N GLN A 198 -14.15 -5.58 -3.45
CA GLN A 198 -13.12 -6.52 -2.98
C GLN A 198 -13.61 -7.98 -3.03
N THR A 199 -14.87 -8.22 -2.68
CA THR A 199 -15.49 -9.54 -2.72
C THR A 199 -15.56 -10.08 -4.15
N LEU A 200 -15.97 -9.24 -5.12
CA LEU A 200 -15.97 -9.60 -6.54
C LEU A 200 -14.57 -9.93 -7.04
N VAL A 201 -13.57 -9.11 -6.71
CA VAL A 201 -12.17 -9.34 -7.07
C VAL A 201 -11.65 -10.64 -6.47
N ALA A 202 -11.86 -10.87 -5.17
CA ALA A 202 -11.41 -12.08 -4.49
C ALA A 202 -12.06 -13.35 -5.10
N ARG A 203 -13.33 -13.27 -5.48
CA ARG A 203 -14.03 -14.35 -6.18
C ARG A 203 -13.44 -14.58 -7.57
N LEU A 204 -13.15 -13.51 -8.32
CA LEU A 204 -12.59 -13.58 -9.65
C LEU A 204 -11.17 -14.19 -9.63
N LEU A 205 -10.33 -13.81 -8.68
CA LEU A 205 -9.00 -14.37 -8.51
C LEU A 205 -9.04 -15.88 -8.21
N ARG A 206 -10.03 -16.34 -7.43
CA ARG A 206 -10.20 -17.78 -7.11
C ARG A 206 -10.84 -18.59 -8.22
N GLN A 207 -11.70 -17.98 -9.04
CA GLN A 207 -12.53 -18.66 -10.05
C GLN A 207 -12.23 -18.11 -11.44
N TRP A 208 -10.94 -17.90 -11.76
CA TRP A 208 -10.52 -17.33 -13.03
C TRP A 208 -10.93 -18.26 -14.22
N PRO A 209 -11.68 -17.75 -15.21
CA PRO A 209 -12.25 -18.60 -16.24
C PRO A 209 -11.35 -18.81 -17.48
N LEU A 210 -10.28 -18.02 -17.64
CA LEU A 210 -9.43 -18.00 -18.83
C LEU A 210 -8.09 -18.68 -18.57
N ALA A 211 -7.98 -19.98 -18.84
CA ALA A 211 -6.79 -20.77 -18.57
C ALA A 211 -5.54 -20.32 -19.35
N GLU A 212 -5.73 -19.67 -20.50
CA GLU A 212 -4.65 -19.15 -21.35
C GLU A 212 -4.05 -17.83 -20.86
N ARG A 213 -4.67 -17.18 -19.89
CA ARG A 213 -4.22 -15.89 -19.32
C ARG A 213 -3.92 -16.02 -17.82
N GLU A 214 -2.85 -15.38 -17.39
CA GLU A 214 -2.55 -15.25 -15.97
C GLU A 214 -3.45 -14.18 -15.34
N VAL A 215 -4.04 -14.46 -14.17
CA VAL A 215 -4.78 -13.45 -13.40
C VAL A 215 -3.92 -12.96 -12.26
N ILE A 216 -3.76 -11.64 -12.13
CA ILE A 216 -2.81 -11.02 -11.22
C ILE A 216 -3.52 -9.93 -10.41
N GLY A 217 -3.51 -10.04 -9.09
CA GLY A 217 -4.04 -8.98 -8.22
C GLY A 217 -3.07 -7.79 -8.16
N PHE A 218 -3.58 -6.56 -8.33
CA PHE A 218 -2.78 -5.35 -8.17
C PHE A 218 -2.95 -4.67 -6.79
N ASN A 219 -3.79 -5.21 -5.93
CA ASN A 219 -3.94 -4.70 -4.57
C ASN A 219 -2.73 -5.04 -3.67
N SER A 220 -2.64 -4.36 -2.53
CA SER A 220 -1.54 -4.50 -1.56
C SER A 220 -1.42 -5.90 -0.92
N SER A 221 -2.36 -6.81 -1.17
CA SER A 221 -2.26 -8.24 -0.85
C SER A 221 -1.13 -8.92 -1.63
N ASN A 222 -0.80 -8.46 -2.85
CA ASN A 222 0.39 -8.91 -3.56
C ASN A 222 1.66 -8.51 -2.80
N TRP A 223 2.61 -9.46 -2.63
CA TRP A 223 3.85 -9.23 -1.89
C TRP A 223 4.68 -8.06 -2.43
N VAL A 224 4.64 -7.79 -3.72
CA VAL A 224 5.32 -6.63 -4.34
C VAL A 224 4.89 -5.32 -3.71
N GLY A 225 3.63 -5.23 -3.26
CA GLY A 225 3.11 -4.07 -2.53
C GLY A 225 3.84 -3.81 -1.22
N VAL A 226 4.19 -4.85 -0.47
CA VAL A 226 5.00 -4.75 0.75
C VAL A 226 6.47 -4.49 0.40
N MET A 227 7.03 -5.22 -0.58
CA MET A 227 8.43 -5.04 -1.01
C MET A 227 8.76 -3.59 -1.33
N ALA A 228 7.91 -2.92 -2.12
CA ALA A 228 8.13 -1.52 -2.49
C ALA A 228 8.21 -0.60 -1.26
N GLN A 229 7.45 -0.89 -0.21
CA GLN A 229 7.45 -0.12 1.03
C GLN A 229 8.73 -0.31 1.85
N LEU A 230 9.39 -1.48 1.81
CA LEU A 230 10.62 -1.73 2.54
C LEU A 230 11.69 -0.69 2.22
N VAL A 231 11.86 -0.36 0.93
CA VAL A 231 12.89 0.59 0.46
C VAL A 231 12.70 1.99 1.05
N LEU A 232 11.45 2.41 1.25
CA LEU A 232 11.12 3.74 1.78
C LEU A 232 11.68 3.95 3.19
N TYR A 233 11.57 2.94 4.04
CA TYR A 233 12.11 2.98 5.40
C TYR A 233 13.64 3.02 5.41
N PHE A 234 14.30 2.19 4.60
CA PHE A 234 15.75 2.24 4.42
C PHE A 234 16.19 3.62 3.92
N HIS A 235 15.51 4.15 2.91
CA HIS A 235 15.80 5.47 2.36
C HIS A 235 15.70 6.56 3.43
N ALA A 236 14.61 6.63 4.20
CA ALA A 236 14.42 7.62 5.24
C ALA A 236 15.49 7.53 6.35
N VAL A 237 15.79 6.31 6.79
CA VAL A 237 16.80 6.07 7.85
C VAL A 237 18.20 6.47 7.40
N LEU A 238 18.56 6.16 6.15
CA LEU A 238 19.85 6.52 5.56
C LEU A 238 20.00 8.04 5.40
N GLN A 239 18.95 8.73 4.94
CA GLN A 239 18.96 10.18 4.74
C GLN A 239 19.05 10.97 6.06
N LEU A 240 18.49 10.45 7.17
CA LEU A 240 18.44 11.17 8.45
C LEU A 240 19.57 10.79 9.43
N GLY A 241 20.33 9.76 9.14
CA GLY A 241 21.36 9.34 10.09
C GLY A 241 22.30 8.26 9.60
N GLY A 242 22.42 8.07 8.29
CA GLY A 242 23.35 7.11 7.70
C GLY A 242 23.11 5.66 8.16
N GLY A 243 21.88 5.32 8.55
CA GLY A 243 21.55 3.99 9.06
C GLY A 243 21.95 3.72 10.52
N GLN A 244 22.53 4.67 11.23
CA GLN A 244 23.01 4.49 12.61
C GLN A 244 22.16 5.20 13.66
N ARG A 245 21.43 6.26 13.25
CA ARG A 245 20.57 7.02 14.16
C ARG A 245 19.23 6.34 14.33
N PRO A 246 18.75 6.11 15.57
CA PRO A 246 17.41 5.58 15.81
C PRO A 246 16.32 6.55 15.35
N ILE A 247 15.31 6.05 14.65
CA ILE A 247 14.22 6.84 14.03
C ILE A 247 12.87 6.25 14.40
N GLY A 248 11.90 7.12 14.70
CA GLY A 248 10.48 6.75 14.84
C GLY A 248 9.70 7.01 13.55
N PHE A 249 8.65 6.24 13.32
CA PHE A 249 7.75 6.42 12.18
C PHE A 249 6.31 6.56 12.63
N SER A 250 5.59 7.52 12.03
CA SER A 250 4.14 7.64 12.12
C SER A 250 3.54 7.33 10.76
N VAL A 251 2.64 6.35 10.74
CA VAL A 251 2.11 5.77 9.52
C VAL A 251 0.60 5.99 9.47
N PRO A 252 0.10 6.89 8.60
CA PRO A 252 -1.30 6.95 8.26
C PRO A 252 -1.72 5.62 7.62
N ALA A 253 -2.56 4.84 8.29
CA ALA A 253 -2.82 3.47 7.89
C ALA A 253 -3.90 3.38 6.80
N ALA A 254 -3.49 3.21 5.56
CA ALA A 254 -4.38 3.02 4.42
C ALA A 254 -4.53 1.55 3.98
N SER A 255 -3.54 0.69 4.19
CA SER A 255 -3.62 -0.73 3.79
C SER A 255 -2.96 -1.70 4.76
N PHE A 256 -2.35 -1.19 5.80
CA PHE A 256 -1.48 -1.91 6.72
C PHE A 256 -0.19 -2.50 6.08
N ALA A 257 -0.01 -2.41 4.78
CA ALA A 257 1.22 -2.85 4.12
C ALA A 257 2.41 -1.99 4.56
N GLU A 258 2.19 -0.69 4.71
CA GLU A 258 3.13 0.31 5.17
C GLU A 258 3.60 0.00 6.60
N VAL A 259 2.66 -0.33 7.49
CA VAL A 259 2.94 -0.69 8.89
C VAL A 259 3.70 -2.01 8.96
N TYR A 260 3.23 -3.02 8.22
CA TYR A 260 3.90 -4.31 8.17
C TYR A 260 5.32 -4.20 7.60
N ALA A 261 5.52 -3.38 6.56
CA ALA A 261 6.86 -3.11 6.02
C ALA A 261 7.79 -2.50 7.07
N GLY A 262 7.32 -1.51 7.85
CA GLY A 262 8.07 -0.93 8.95
C GLY A 262 8.48 -1.96 10.02
N TYR A 263 7.59 -2.88 10.35
CA TYR A 263 7.89 -4.00 11.25
C TYR A 263 8.96 -4.94 10.66
N ILE A 264 8.83 -5.30 9.39
CA ILE A 264 9.79 -6.20 8.72
C ILE A 264 11.17 -5.58 8.63
N VAL A 265 11.30 -4.31 8.25
CA VAL A 265 12.63 -3.68 8.13
C VAL A 265 13.32 -3.51 9.49
N GLN A 266 12.57 -3.38 10.59
CA GLN A 266 13.13 -3.45 11.94
C GLN A 266 13.75 -4.83 12.20
N LYS A 267 13.09 -5.92 11.82
CA LYS A 267 13.64 -7.29 11.88
C LYS A 267 14.84 -7.50 10.95
N MET A 268 14.90 -6.76 9.84
CA MET A 268 16.01 -6.78 8.89
C MET A 268 17.24 -6.00 9.40
N GLY A 269 17.14 -5.26 10.52
CA GLY A 269 18.26 -4.58 11.16
C GLY A 269 18.20 -3.05 11.17
N LEU A 270 17.13 -2.44 10.65
CA LEU A 270 16.96 -0.98 10.72
C LEU A 270 16.70 -0.51 12.16
N PRO A 271 17.34 0.59 12.60
CA PRO A 271 17.20 1.12 13.96
C PRO A 271 15.89 1.91 14.14
N ILE A 272 14.75 1.22 14.02
CA ILE A 272 13.42 1.81 14.27
C ILE A 272 13.10 1.71 15.77
N THR A 273 12.83 2.85 16.41
CA THR A 273 12.56 2.93 17.85
C THR A 273 11.09 2.98 18.19
N GLN A 274 10.25 3.41 17.26
CA GLN A 274 8.81 3.53 17.47
C GLN A 274 8.08 3.45 16.14
N MET A 275 6.95 2.74 16.16
CA MET A 275 5.97 2.73 15.07
C MET A 275 4.63 3.21 15.63
N ILE A 276 4.06 4.26 15.04
CA ILE A 276 2.74 4.79 15.40
C ILE A 276 1.80 4.54 14.22
N VAL A 277 0.75 3.77 14.43
CA VAL A 277 -0.35 3.60 13.49
C VAL A 277 -1.36 4.71 13.74
N ALA A 278 -1.48 5.60 12.78
CA ALA A 278 -2.45 6.69 12.82
C ALA A 278 -3.69 6.33 11.99
N THR A 279 -4.87 6.46 12.58
CA THR A 279 -6.17 6.22 11.91
C THR A 279 -7.00 7.49 11.91
N ASN A 280 -7.95 7.58 10.98
CA ASN A 280 -9.03 8.54 11.06
C ASN A 280 -10.16 7.98 11.95
N ARG A 281 -11.39 8.51 11.83
CA ARG A 281 -12.57 8.01 12.56
C ARG A 281 -12.89 6.54 12.28
N ASN A 282 -12.38 5.98 11.18
CA ASN A 282 -12.46 4.55 10.88
C ASN A 282 -11.32 3.83 11.61
N ASP A 283 -11.48 3.65 12.90
CA ASP A 283 -10.42 3.37 13.85
C ASP A 283 -10.26 1.87 14.20
N ALA A 284 -10.70 0.95 13.33
CA ALA A 284 -10.65 -0.49 13.59
C ALA A 284 -9.27 -0.99 14.04
N LEU A 285 -8.17 -0.48 13.45
CA LEU A 285 -6.81 -0.78 13.88
C LEU A 285 -6.51 -0.21 15.27
N HIS A 286 -6.92 1.01 15.56
CA HIS A 286 -6.72 1.60 16.89
C HIS A 286 -7.47 0.80 17.97
N GLN A 287 -8.71 0.36 17.69
CA GLN A 287 -9.47 -0.50 18.61
C GLN A 287 -8.78 -1.86 18.83
N LEU A 288 -8.15 -2.45 17.79
CA LEU A 288 -7.37 -3.67 17.94
C LEU A 288 -6.21 -3.46 18.92
N PHE A 289 -5.37 -2.45 18.70
CA PHE A 289 -4.20 -2.21 19.56
C PHE A 289 -4.60 -1.71 20.96
N LEU A 290 -5.64 -0.91 21.09
CA LEU A 290 -6.08 -0.36 22.37
C LEU A 290 -6.87 -1.37 23.22
N LYS A 291 -7.79 -2.12 22.62
CA LYS A 291 -8.81 -2.93 23.32
C LYS A 291 -8.82 -4.40 22.91
N ASN A 292 -7.90 -4.86 22.08
CA ASN A 292 -7.90 -6.22 21.52
C ASN A 292 -9.23 -6.57 20.81
N ARG A 293 -9.77 -5.61 20.06
CA ARG A 293 -11.01 -5.79 19.32
C ARG A 293 -10.87 -5.25 17.90
N TYR A 294 -10.98 -6.14 16.92
CA TYR A 294 -10.97 -5.79 15.51
C TYR A 294 -12.28 -6.24 14.87
N CYS A 295 -13.06 -5.30 14.35
CA CYS A 295 -14.39 -5.56 13.80
C CYS A 295 -14.49 -5.06 12.37
N ARG A 296 -15.17 -5.85 11.54
CA ARG A 296 -15.67 -5.39 10.25
C ARG A 296 -16.87 -4.47 10.51
N VAL A 297 -16.71 -3.19 10.19
CA VAL A 297 -17.75 -2.18 10.31
C VAL A 297 -17.87 -1.43 8.98
N GLU A 298 -19.03 -0.89 8.69
CA GLU A 298 -19.19 -0.01 7.54
C GLU A 298 -18.32 1.24 7.72
N ALA A 299 -17.50 1.55 6.72
CA ALA A 299 -16.63 2.70 6.78
C ALA A 299 -17.42 4.01 6.64
N SER A 300 -17.13 4.97 7.51
CA SER A 300 -17.72 6.32 7.47
C SER A 300 -16.84 7.23 6.63
N GLN A 301 -17.45 8.09 5.81
CA GLN A 301 -16.73 9.10 5.04
C GLN A 301 -16.01 10.09 5.96
N SER A 302 -14.77 10.43 5.59
CA SER A 302 -13.92 11.36 6.32
C SER A 302 -13.19 12.35 5.38
N LEU A 303 -12.37 13.23 5.96
CA LEU A 303 -11.47 14.12 5.21
C LEU A 303 -10.29 13.36 4.56
N SER A 304 -10.04 12.11 4.95
CA SER A 304 -8.94 11.25 4.47
C SER A 304 -9.47 9.96 3.83
N PRO A 305 -10.09 10.02 2.66
CA PRO A 305 -10.88 8.92 2.10
C PRO A 305 -10.07 7.65 1.78
N ALA A 306 -8.77 7.71 1.59
CA ALA A 306 -7.94 6.50 1.42
C ALA A 306 -7.82 5.67 2.71
N MET A 307 -8.16 6.25 3.86
CA MET A 307 -8.20 5.60 5.17
C MET A 307 -9.62 5.21 5.62
N ASP A 308 -10.65 5.41 4.78
CA ASP A 308 -12.03 5.01 5.06
C ASP A 308 -12.20 3.51 4.82
N LEU A 309 -11.57 2.72 5.69
CA LEU A 309 -11.47 1.27 5.62
C LEU A 309 -11.71 0.64 7.00
N SER A 310 -12.28 -0.56 6.99
CA SER A 310 -12.35 -1.42 8.19
C SER A 310 -11.59 -2.76 8.01
N LEU A 311 -11.24 -3.11 6.77
CA LEU A 311 -10.55 -4.35 6.43
C LEU A 311 -9.13 -4.07 5.93
N PHE A 312 -8.15 -4.65 6.59
CA PHE A 312 -6.73 -4.47 6.31
C PHE A 312 -6.07 -5.81 6.01
N ALA A 313 -5.99 -6.19 4.73
CA ALA A 313 -5.50 -7.50 4.32
C ALA A 313 -4.10 -7.83 4.90
N ASN A 314 -3.19 -6.86 4.91
CA ASN A 314 -1.83 -7.09 5.41
C ASN A 314 -1.72 -7.25 6.93
N LEU A 315 -2.80 -7.03 7.69
CA LEU A 315 -2.86 -7.35 9.11
C LEU A 315 -2.65 -8.87 9.34
N GLU A 316 -3.13 -9.71 8.41
CA GLU A 316 -2.91 -11.17 8.45
C GLU A 316 -1.42 -11.54 8.46
N ARG A 317 -0.58 -10.84 7.68
CA ARG A 317 0.88 -11.04 7.69
C ARG A 317 1.51 -10.71 9.04
N PHE A 318 1.06 -9.63 9.67
CA PHE A 318 1.53 -9.25 10.99
C PHE A 318 1.06 -10.24 12.07
N VAL A 319 -0.18 -10.70 12.00
CA VAL A 319 -0.70 -11.76 12.89
C VAL A 319 0.09 -13.05 12.71
N TRP A 320 0.42 -13.45 11.48
CA TRP A 320 1.26 -14.62 11.22
C TRP A 320 2.62 -14.53 11.93
N GLU A 321 3.26 -13.36 11.87
CA GLU A 321 4.52 -13.11 12.61
C GLU A 321 4.34 -13.18 14.13
N LEU A 322 3.27 -12.58 14.67
CA LEU A 322 2.96 -12.60 16.10
C LEU A 322 2.72 -14.02 16.63
N TYR A 323 2.06 -14.85 15.83
CA TYR A 323 1.75 -16.26 16.19
C TYR A 323 2.92 -17.20 15.89
N GLY A 324 4.14 -16.68 15.78
CA GLY A 324 5.35 -17.49 15.61
C GLY A 324 5.40 -18.24 14.28
N GLN A 325 4.74 -17.67 13.25
CA GLN A 325 4.68 -18.24 11.90
C GLN A 325 3.90 -19.57 11.85
N ASP A 326 2.90 -19.74 12.73
CA ASP A 326 2.00 -20.89 12.75
C ASP A 326 0.81 -20.68 11.78
N PRO A 327 0.80 -21.31 10.59
CA PRO A 327 -0.24 -21.13 9.61
C PRO A 327 -1.58 -21.74 10.04
N HIS A 328 -1.59 -22.77 10.91
CA HIS A 328 -2.83 -23.37 11.38
C HIS A 328 -3.55 -22.44 12.35
N ALA A 329 -2.81 -21.81 13.26
CA ALA A 329 -3.37 -20.82 14.18
C ALA A 329 -3.95 -19.61 13.41
N VAL A 330 -3.21 -19.12 12.39
CA VAL A 330 -3.67 -18.01 11.56
C VAL A 330 -4.88 -18.39 10.72
N ALA A 331 -4.88 -19.55 10.05
CA ALA A 331 -6.04 -20.03 9.28
C ALA A 331 -7.30 -20.13 10.14
N GLY A 332 -7.19 -20.69 11.36
CA GLY A 332 -8.31 -20.78 12.29
C GLY A 332 -8.80 -19.42 12.77
N LEU A 333 -7.90 -18.44 12.98
CA LEU A 333 -8.26 -17.08 13.35
C LEU A 333 -8.98 -16.35 12.20
N MET A 334 -8.43 -16.44 10.99
CA MET A 334 -9.02 -15.80 9.80
C MET A 334 -10.38 -16.41 9.44
N GLN A 335 -10.55 -17.73 9.54
CA GLN A 335 -11.83 -18.39 9.30
C GLN A 335 -12.91 -17.89 10.29
N ARG A 336 -12.57 -17.73 11.57
CA ARG A 336 -13.49 -17.15 12.56
C ARG A 336 -13.84 -15.71 12.23
N PHE A 337 -12.85 -14.90 11.87
CA PHE A 337 -13.06 -13.51 11.47
C PHE A 337 -13.94 -13.40 10.23
N GLU A 338 -13.70 -14.21 9.20
CA GLU A 338 -14.52 -14.25 7.98
C GLU A 338 -15.98 -14.60 8.28
N GLY A 339 -16.22 -15.48 9.25
CA GLY A 339 -17.57 -15.90 9.63
C GLY A 339 -18.29 -14.93 10.57
N SER A 340 -17.60 -14.31 11.54
CA SER A 340 -18.21 -13.44 12.55
C SER A 340 -18.08 -11.95 12.29
N GLY A 341 -17.10 -11.54 11.47
CA GLY A 341 -16.72 -10.12 11.32
C GLY A 341 -15.95 -9.54 12.52
N GLU A 342 -15.63 -10.36 13.52
CA GLU A 342 -14.90 -9.93 14.73
C GLU A 342 -13.66 -10.80 14.98
N MET A 343 -12.57 -10.15 15.39
CA MET A 343 -11.33 -10.82 15.75
C MET A 343 -10.77 -10.26 17.06
N THR A 344 -10.30 -11.17 17.91
CA THR A 344 -9.48 -10.89 19.09
C THR A 344 -8.22 -11.75 19.02
N LEU A 345 -7.08 -11.18 19.35
CA LEU A 345 -5.82 -11.92 19.47
C LEU A 345 -5.75 -12.59 20.83
N GLY A 346 -4.97 -13.68 20.96
CA GLY A 346 -4.57 -14.17 22.26
C GLY A 346 -3.91 -13.07 23.08
N ASN A 347 -4.16 -13.00 24.39
CA ASN A 347 -3.69 -11.89 25.23
C ASN A 347 -2.19 -11.67 25.15
N GLU A 348 -1.39 -12.73 25.10
CA GLU A 348 0.07 -12.65 24.97
C GLU A 348 0.50 -11.99 23.65
N PHE A 349 -0.14 -12.38 22.53
CA PHE A 349 0.13 -11.83 21.19
C PHE A 349 -0.33 -10.37 21.07
N TRP A 350 -1.47 -10.05 21.69
CA TRP A 350 -1.93 -8.66 21.74
C TRP A 350 -0.99 -7.77 22.56
N LEU A 351 -0.51 -8.23 23.71
CA LEU A 351 0.49 -7.49 24.49
C LEU A 351 1.79 -7.31 23.71
N GLN A 352 2.23 -8.36 23.00
CA GLN A 352 3.40 -8.27 22.13
C GLN A 352 3.19 -7.24 20.99
N ALA A 353 2.01 -7.23 20.34
CA ALA A 353 1.68 -6.25 19.32
C ALA A 353 1.77 -4.81 19.83
N ARG A 354 1.29 -4.55 21.07
CA ARG A 354 1.36 -3.24 21.73
C ARG A 354 2.77 -2.80 22.14
N MET A 355 3.69 -3.73 22.30
CA MET A 355 5.10 -3.38 22.51
C MET A 355 5.77 -2.89 21.22
N ILE A 356 5.28 -3.34 20.07
CA ILE A 356 5.81 -3.04 18.73
C ILE A 356 5.16 -1.76 18.19
N ILE A 357 3.83 -1.63 18.31
CA ILE A 357 3.01 -0.61 17.66
C ILE A 357 2.25 0.21 18.70
N ASP A 358 2.44 1.52 18.65
CA ASP A 358 1.52 2.50 19.24
C ASP A 358 0.43 2.86 18.23
N SER A 359 -0.73 3.31 18.69
CA SER A 359 -1.81 3.72 17.78
C SER A 359 -2.60 4.92 18.30
N TYR A 360 -3.10 5.74 17.37
CA TYR A 360 -3.94 6.88 17.68
C TYR A 360 -5.00 7.11 16.59
N SER A 361 -6.20 7.49 17.02
CA SER A 361 -7.31 7.86 16.12
C SER A 361 -7.52 9.37 16.15
N VAL A 362 -7.57 10.00 14.99
CA VAL A 362 -7.70 11.44 14.80
C VAL A 362 -9.05 11.76 14.14
N SER A 363 -9.79 12.69 14.72
CA SER A 363 -11.05 13.18 14.17
C SER A 363 -10.83 14.14 12.98
N ASP A 364 -11.88 14.36 12.18
CA ASP A 364 -11.84 15.33 11.07
C ASP A 364 -11.58 16.76 11.56
N GLU A 365 -12.12 17.12 12.74
CA GLU A 365 -11.90 18.44 13.35
C GLU A 365 -10.43 18.63 13.72
N GLU A 366 -9.82 17.66 14.36
CA GLU A 366 -8.40 17.67 14.70
C GLU A 366 -7.53 17.70 13.44
N THR A 367 -7.89 16.91 12.41
CA THR A 367 -7.21 16.90 11.11
C THR A 367 -7.20 18.29 10.47
N GLY A 368 -8.36 18.95 10.42
CA GLY A 368 -8.48 20.30 9.86
C GLY A 368 -7.68 21.36 10.65
N LYS A 369 -7.66 21.24 11.98
CA LYS A 369 -6.86 22.13 12.85
C LYS A 369 -5.35 21.91 12.62
N GLU A 370 -4.91 20.65 12.50
CA GLU A 370 -3.50 20.31 12.27
C GLU A 370 -3.02 20.86 10.91
N ILE A 371 -3.80 20.68 9.83
CA ILE A 371 -3.49 21.23 8.50
C ILE A 371 -3.30 22.76 8.59
N SER A 372 -4.26 23.45 9.20
CA SER A 372 -4.23 24.92 9.30
C SER A 372 -3.09 25.41 10.18
N SER A 373 -2.82 24.75 11.30
CA SER A 373 -1.71 25.09 12.19
C SER A 373 -0.36 24.90 11.53
N LEU A 374 -0.12 23.74 10.91
CA LEU A 374 1.14 23.43 10.24
C LEU A 374 1.42 24.43 9.11
N TYR A 375 0.41 24.76 8.29
CA TYR A 375 0.57 25.76 7.24
C TYR A 375 0.92 27.15 7.80
N ARG A 376 0.20 27.61 8.83
CA ARG A 376 0.47 28.90 9.46
C ARG A 376 1.88 28.99 10.05
N ASP A 377 2.34 27.90 10.67
CA ASP A 377 3.58 27.91 11.45
C ASP A 377 4.80 27.67 10.57
N THR A 378 4.65 26.96 9.44
CA THR A 378 5.78 26.53 8.59
C THR A 378 5.64 26.89 7.11
N GLY A 379 4.45 27.24 6.63
CA GLY A 379 4.13 27.38 5.21
C GLY A 379 4.04 26.05 4.47
N TYR A 380 4.21 24.91 5.15
CA TYR A 380 4.12 23.59 4.52
C TYR A 380 2.66 23.19 4.32
N ILE A 381 2.34 22.81 3.07
CA ILE A 381 1.00 22.34 2.71
C ILE A 381 0.99 20.82 2.82
N ILE A 382 0.15 20.30 3.70
CA ILE A 382 0.02 18.86 3.96
C ILE A 382 -1.38 18.38 3.55
N ASP A 383 -1.45 17.15 3.06
CA ASP A 383 -2.73 16.48 2.80
C ASP A 383 -3.36 15.93 4.10
N PRO A 384 -4.68 15.63 4.11
CA PRO A 384 -5.37 15.19 5.32
C PRO A 384 -4.83 13.89 5.92
N HIS A 385 -4.36 12.95 5.08
CA HIS A 385 -3.86 11.66 5.54
C HIS A 385 -2.54 11.86 6.31
N ALA A 386 -1.60 12.61 5.73
CA ALA A 386 -0.34 12.91 6.38
C ALA A 386 -0.53 13.80 7.64
N ALA A 387 -1.52 14.71 7.66
CA ALA A 387 -1.84 15.52 8.83
C ALA A 387 -2.27 14.65 10.03
N ILE A 388 -3.03 13.59 9.80
CA ILE A 388 -3.37 12.58 10.82
C ILE A 388 -2.11 11.95 11.39
N GLY A 389 -1.16 11.57 10.55
CA GLY A 389 0.11 11.00 10.98
C GLY A 389 0.97 11.99 11.78
N VAL A 390 1.03 13.25 11.36
CA VAL A 390 1.79 14.31 12.07
C VAL A 390 1.20 14.53 13.46
N LEU A 391 -0.12 14.65 13.58
CA LEU A 391 -0.76 14.86 14.87
C LEU A 391 -0.58 13.66 15.80
N ALA A 392 -0.75 12.43 15.29
CA ALA A 392 -0.48 11.22 16.06
C ALA A 392 0.96 11.15 16.56
N ALA A 393 1.93 11.53 15.71
CA ALA A 393 3.33 11.63 16.09
C ALA A 393 3.56 12.64 17.23
N ARG A 394 3.00 13.83 17.12
CA ARG A 394 3.14 14.90 18.13
C ARG A 394 2.59 14.50 19.50
N LEU A 395 1.50 13.75 19.51
CA LEU A 395 0.84 13.33 20.74
C LEU A 395 1.47 12.10 21.39
N TYR A 396 2.06 11.18 20.59
CA TYR A 396 2.47 9.86 21.07
C TYR A 396 3.95 9.53 20.92
N ARG A 397 4.77 10.42 20.33
CA ARG A 397 6.22 10.16 20.24
C ARG A 397 6.84 10.02 21.63
N ARG A 398 7.60 8.95 21.81
CA ARG A 398 8.28 8.61 23.08
C ARG A 398 9.55 9.43 23.30
N SER A 399 10.12 9.99 22.23
CA SER A 399 11.38 10.75 22.28
C SER A 399 11.25 12.05 21.48
N LEU A 400 11.66 13.16 22.08
CA LEU A 400 11.77 14.46 21.41
C LEU A 400 13.11 14.64 20.69
N VAL A 401 14.09 13.76 20.97
CA VAL A 401 15.45 13.81 20.40
C VAL A 401 15.58 12.95 19.15
N ALA A 402 14.92 11.78 19.13
CA ALA A 402 14.89 10.94 17.95
C ALA A 402 14.05 11.61 16.85
N PRO A 403 14.49 11.61 15.58
CA PRO A 403 13.65 12.03 14.48
C PRO A 403 12.39 11.20 14.42
N MET A 404 11.27 11.86 14.14
CA MET A 404 9.99 11.21 13.83
C MET A 404 9.65 11.52 12.37
N VAL A 405 9.41 10.47 11.59
CA VAL A 405 9.08 10.55 10.17
C VAL A 405 7.63 10.15 9.97
N THR A 406 6.82 11.04 9.44
CA THR A 406 5.46 10.73 8.99
C THR A 406 5.49 10.38 7.50
N LEU A 407 4.79 9.31 7.10
CA LEU A 407 4.62 8.98 5.69
C LEU A 407 3.58 9.92 5.06
N GLY A 408 3.97 10.66 4.02
CA GLY A 408 3.11 11.55 3.24
C GLY A 408 2.73 10.87 1.93
N GLU A 409 1.57 10.21 1.90
CA GLU A 409 1.23 9.28 0.82
C GLU A 409 0.56 9.93 -0.39
N ILE A 410 -0.06 11.09 -0.22
CA ILE A 410 -0.92 11.71 -1.24
C ILE A 410 -0.52 13.16 -1.47
N ALA A 411 -0.42 13.55 -2.75
CA ALA A 411 -0.12 14.91 -3.12
C ALA A 411 -1.22 15.87 -2.61
N PRO A 412 -0.86 16.96 -1.91
CA PRO A 412 -1.84 17.93 -1.38
C PRO A 412 -2.79 18.47 -2.45
N ALA A 413 -2.34 18.56 -3.71
CA ALA A 413 -3.17 18.99 -4.84
C ALA A 413 -4.42 18.12 -5.06
N LYS A 414 -4.40 16.86 -4.66
CA LYS A 414 -5.59 15.98 -4.70
C LYS A 414 -6.67 16.35 -3.68
N SER A 415 -6.30 17.11 -2.67
CA SER A 415 -7.21 17.66 -1.64
C SER A 415 -7.41 19.18 -1.80
N ALA A 416 -7.13 19.74 -2.98
CA ALA A 416 -7.12 21.19 -3.22
C ALA A 416 -8.43 21.90 -2.77
N ARG A 417 -9.58 21.28 -3.02
CA ARG A 417 -10.90 21.83 -2.62
C ARG A 417 -11.03 21.94 -1.10
N LEU A 418 -10.67 20.87 -0.39
CA LEU A 418 -10.67 20.86 1.08
C LEU A 418 -9.68 21.88 1.64
N LEU A 419 -8.45 21.88 1.14
CA LEU A 419 -7.40 22.80 1.58
C LEU A 419 -7.80 24.27 1.33
N GLY A 420 -8.44 24.55 0.20
CA GLY A 420 -9.02 25.88 -0.08
C GLY A 420 -10.10 26.28 0.91
N SER A 421 -10.97 25.36 1.34
CA SER A 421 -11.99 25.62 2.37
C SER A 421 -11.39 25.91 3.75
N LEU A 422 -10.19 25.43 4.03
CA LEU A 422 -9.41 25.72 5.22
C LEU A 422 -8.53 26.98 5.09
N GLY A 423 -8.69 27.74 4.00
CA GLY A 423 -7.92 28.97 3.76
C GLY A 423 -6.48 28.75 3.30
N ILE A 424 -6.11 27.57 2.84
CA ILE A 424 -4.78 27.28 2.30
C ILE A 424 -4.73 27.69 0.82
N PRO A 425 -3.94 28.69 0.43
CA PRO A 425 -3.88 29.18 -0.94
C PRO A 425 -2.97 28.34 -1.85
N GLY A 426 -3.09 28.54 -3.15
CA GLY A 426 -2.06 28.15 -4.12
C GLY A 426 -2.15 26.75 -4.73
N LEU A 427 -3.18 25.96 -4.38
CA LEU A 427 -3.39 24.67 -5.02
C LEU A 427 -4.51 24.78 -6.06
N ALA A 428 -4.15 24.69 -7.34
CA ALA A 428 -5.14 24.49 -8.38
C ALA A 428 -5.43 22.99 -8.51
N PRO A 429 -6.71 22.59 -8.66
CA PRO A 429 -7.04 21.22 -9.04
C PRO A 429 -6.31 20.87 -10.34
N GLN A 430 -5.80 19.66 -10.43
CA GLN A 430 -5.18 19.21 -11.67
C GLN A 430 -6.19 19.26 -12.82
N PRO A 431 -5.81 19.79 -14.01
CA PRO A 431 -6.68 19.75 -15.17
C PRO A 431 -7.05 18.31 -15.51
N LEU A 432 -8.33 18.07 -15.74
CA LEU A 432 -8.83 16.74 -16.06
C LEU A 432 -9.02 16.60 -17.57
N ALA A 433 -8.57 15.48 -18.12
CA ALA A 433 -8.90 15.11 -19.50
C ALA A 433 -10.41 14.82 -19.62
N ALA A 434 -10.94 14.93 -20.83
CA ALA A 434 -12.34 14.55 -21.10
C ALA A 434 -12.58 13.08 -20.73
N PRO A 435 -13.77 12.73 -20.21
CA PRO A 435 -14.12 11.36 -19.90
C PRO A 435 -13.94 10.45 -21.11
N SER A 436 -13.28 9.31 -20.92
CA SER A 436 -13.18 8.25 -21.92
C SER A 436 -14.39 7.33 -21.83
N THR A 437 -15.09 7.09 -22.94
CA THR A 437 -16.22 6.17 -23.01
C THR A 437 -15.80 4.71 -23.23
N ALA A 438 -14.51 4.44 -23.43
CA ALA A 438 -14.00 3.10 -23.69
C ALA A 438 -14.19 2.19 -22.47
N GLN A 439 -14.82 1.03 -22.69
CA GLN A 439 -14.86 -0.12 -21.79
C GLN A 439 -15.29 0.19 -20.34
N TRP A 440 -16.40 0.90 -20.18
CA TRP A 440 -17.04 1.15 -18.90
C TRP A 440 -18.35 0.37 -18.77
N GLN A 441 -18.58 -0.25 -17.61
CA GLN A 441 -19.80 -0.97 -17.31
C GLN A 441 -20.25 -0.76 -15.86
N ALA A 442 -21.56 -0.52 -15.67
CA ALA A 442 -22.18 -0.58 -14.36
C ALA A 442 -22.53 -2.03 -14.02
N LEU A 443 -22.26 -2.46 -12.78
CA LEU A 443 -22.56 -3.81 -12.29
C LEU A 443 -23.36 -3.72 -10.98
N ALA A 444 -24.33 -4.63 -10.78
CA ALA A 444 -24.85 -4.85 -9.44
C ALA A 444 -23.78 -5.50 -8.54
N ALA A 445 -23.89 -5.30 -7.22
CA ALA A 445 -22.86 -5.73 -6.25
C ALA A 445 -22.58 -7.25 -6.27
N ASP A 446 -23.57 -8.05 -6.65
CA ASP A 446 -23.52 -9.51 -6.69
C ASP A 446 -23.47 -10.11 -8.11
N ASP A 447 -23.44 -9.26 -9.16
CA ASP A 447 -23.53 -9.71 -10.56
C ASP A 447 -22.19 -10.23 -11.10
N PHE A 448 -21.74 -11.32 -10.52
CA PHE A 448 -20.54 -12.02 -11.00
C PHE A 448 -20.71 -12.60 -12.41
N ALA A 449 -21.95 -12.94 -12.83
CA ALA A 449 -22.22 -13.47 -14.14
C ALA A 449 -21.97 -12.44 -15.26
N ALA A 450 -22.34 -11.17 -15.03
CA ALA A 450 -22.04 -10.08 -15.96
C ALA A 450 -20.52 -9.87 -16.09
N VAL A 451 -19.76 -9.95 -14.98
CA VAL A 451 -18.29 -9.89 -15.03
C VAL A 451 -17.74 -11.00 -15.93
N LEU A 452 -18.18 -12.26 -15.72
CA LEU A 452 -17.74 -13.40 -16.55
C LEU A 452 -18.13 -13.24 -18.03
N HIS A 453 -19.28 -12.63 -18.30
CA HIS A 453 -19.69 -12.34 -19.67
C HIS A 453 -18.75 -11.35 -20.36
N CYS A 454 -18.35 -10.28 -19.66
CA CYS A 454 -17.40 -9.29 -20.18
C CYS A 454 -16.02 -9.89 -20.45
N LEU A 455 -15.57 -10.81 -19.60
CA LEU A 455 -14.27 -11.46 -19.74
C LEU A 455 -14.16 -12.32 -21.02
N LYS A 456 -15.29 -12.77 -21.61
CA LYS A 456 -15.26 -13.48 -22.89
C LYS A 456 -14.87 -12.59 -24.07
N ALA A 457 -14.89 -11.28 -23.89
CA ALA A 457 -14.46 -10.30 -24.88
C ALA A 457 -12.97 -9.91 -24.75
N LEU A 458 -12.28 -10.40 -23.71
CA LEU A 458 -10.84 -10.27 -23.52
C LEU A 458 -10.08 -11.28 -24.39
#